data_5edd6f065272b4b8069aafb0a9f16818
#
_entry.id   5edd6f065272b4b8069aafb0a9f16818
#
_cell.length_a   1.000
_cell.length_b   1.000
_cell.length_c   1.000
_cell.angle_alpha   90.00
_cell.angle_beta   90.00
_cell.angle_gamma   90.00
#
_symmetry.space_group_name_H-M   'P 1'
#
loop_
_entity.id
_entity.type
_entity.pdbx_description
1 polymer ?
#
loop_
_entity_poly.entity_id
_entity_poly.type
_entity_poly.pdbx_seq_one_letter_code
_entity_poly.pdbx_strand_id
1 'polypeptide(L)'
;MTTPPSTPGEVDLGAYEAWLFDMDGVLTKTALVHAAAWKEAFDAFLKEESARTGKTYAPFDPESDYEKYVDGEPRADGVRNFLAARGITLPEGEDSDPPTAATVCGVGNRKNDLVLAVMKKQGVQDYEGVTELIAALKSRGVKVAVVSASENTVAALTAAGINQLFDARVDGHTVKDLHLAGKPAPDSFLQAAKDLGVDASRAVVLEDALAGVEAGRAGHFGLVIGVDHHDEGDSHAYADQLHEHGANVVVRELTELVSH
;
A
#
# COMPACT_ATOMS: atom_id res chain seq x y z
N MET A 1 -29.44 -5.40 8.82
CA MET A 1 -28.03 -4.97 8.63
C MET A 1 -27.77 -3.92 9.69
N THR A 2 -26.81 -4.16 10.57
CA THR A 2 -26.36 -3.14 11.55
C THR A 2 -25.58 -2.08 10.79
N THR A 3 -25.73 -0.81 11.18
CA THR A 3 -24.91 0.27 10.64
C THR A 3 -23.45 -0.02 10.99
N PRO A 4 -22.50 0.14 10.07
CA PRO A 4 -21.08 -0.03 10.39
C PRO A 4 -20.65 0.96 11.47
N PRO A 5 -19.62 0.64 12.29
CA PRO A 5 -19.06 1.56 13.28
C PRO A 5 -18.55 2.84 12.58
N SER A 6 -18.59 3.95 13.30
CA SER A 6 -18.15 5.26 12.82
C SER A 6 -17.01 5.85 13.66
N THR A 7 -16.66 5.20 14.76
CA THR A 7 -15.54 5.58 15.64
C THR A 7 -14.71 4.37 16.02
N PRO A 8 -13.40 4.54 16.33
CA PRO A 8 -12.54 3.42 16.71
C PRO A 8 -13.10 2.59 17.89
N GLY A 9 -13.67 3.24 18.90
CA GLY A 9 -14.24 2.59 20.08
C GLY A 9 -15.51 1.76 19.83
N GLU A 10 -16.12 1.89 18.66
CA GLU A 10 -17.28 1.08 18.24
C GLU A 10 -16.88 -0.19 17.48
N VAL A 11 -15.58 -0.35 17.13
CA VAL A 11 -15.09 -1.47 16.34
C VAL A 11 -14.95 -2.71 17.21
N ASP A 12 -15.87 -3.67 17.05
CA ASP A 12 -15.75 -4.99 17.69
C ASP A 12 -14.82 -5.88 16.84
N LEU A 13 -13.64 -6.19 17.39
CA LEU A 13 -12.63 -7.01 16.74
C LEU A 13 -13.15 -8.42 16.35
N GLY A 14 -14.13 -8.93 17.08
CA GLY A 14 -14.71 -10.27 16.86
C GLY A 14 -15.93 -10.27 15.93
N ALA A 15 -16.43 -9.11 15.52
CA ALA A 15 -17.64 -9.03 14.66
C ALA A 15 -17.39 -9.51 13.21
N TYR A 16 -16.14 -9.56 12.80
CA TYR A 16 -15.73 -9.95 11.44
C TYR A 16 -14.89 -11.22 11.46
N GLU A 17 -14.90 -11.97 10.36
CA GLU A 17 -14.18 -13.25 10.26
C GLU A 17 -12.73 -13.10 9.80
N ALA A 18 -12.41 -11.99 9.13
CA ALA A 18 -11.06 -11.72 8.64
C ALA A 18 -10.74 -10.21 8.65
N TRP A 19 -9.45 -9.90 8.81
CA TRP A 19 -8.90 -8.55 8.69
C TRP A 19 -7.77 -8.58 7.67
N LEU A 20 -7.87 -7.70 6.67
CA LEU A 20 -6.96 -7.58 5.54
C LEU A 20 -6.22 -6.25 5.69
N PHE A 21 -4.92 -6.35 5.85
CA PHE A 21 -4.05 -5.20 6.10
C PHE A 21 -3.27 -4.84 4.84
N ASP A 22 -3.29 -3.58 4.43
CA ASP A 22 -2.21 -3.09 3.59
C ASP A 22 -0.88 -3.18 4.34
N MET A 23 0.23 -3.10 3.64
CA MET A 23 1.55 -3.22 4.24
C MET A 23 2.21 -1.86 4.48
N ASP A 24 2.37 -1.09 3.42
CA ASP A 24 3.15 0.13 3.43
C ASP A 24 2.31 1.28 3.99
N GLY A 25 2.66 1.82 5.16
CA GLY A 25 1.84 2.84 5.82
C GLY A 25 0.80 2.29 6.81
N VAL A 26 0.55 0.96 6.83
CA VAL A 26 -0.35 0.32 7.81
C VAL A 26 0.42 -0.60 8.76
N LEU A 27 1.16 -1.57 8.21
CA LEU A 27 1.94 -2.53 9.00
C LEU A 27 3.38 -2.07 9.19
N THR A 28 3.97 -1.43 8.16
CA THR A 28 5.38 -1.07 8.14
C THR A 28 5.59 0.39 7.75
N LYS A 29 6.61 1.01 8.35
CA LYS A 29 7.02 2.41 8.08
C LYS A 29 7.84 2.51 6.80
N THR A 30 7.41 1.85 5.74
CA THR A 30 8.12 1.78 4.45
C THR A 30 7.64 2.80 3.43
N ALA A 31 6.48 3.44 3.60
CA ALA A 31 5.96 4.45 2.68
C ALA A 31 6.98 5.57 2.39
N LEU A 32 7.62 6.13 3.41
CA LEU A 32 8.66 7.16 3.23
C LEU A 32 9.90 6.64 2.48
N VAL A 33 10.27 5.37 2.69
CA VAL A 33 11.37 4.72 1.94
C VAL A 33 10.98 4.58 0.48
N HIS A 34 9.74 4.19 0.21
CA HIS A 34 9.20 4.08 -1.16
C HIS A 34 9.13 5.44 -1.84
N ALA A 35 8.63 6.49 -1.18
CA ALA A 35 8.57 7.85 -1.72
C ALA A 35 9.97 8.39 -2.07
N ALA A 36 10.95 8.25 -1.17
CA ALA A 36 12.34 8.64 -1.42
C ALA A 36 12.98 7.88 -2.58
N ALA A 37 12.74 6.57 -2.67
CA ALA A 37 13.26 5.75 -3.76
C ALA A 37 12.62 6.10 -5.12
N TRP A 38 11.32 6.39 -5.16
CA TRP A 38 10.64 6.89 -6.35
C TRP A 38 11.21 8.23 -6.80
N LYS A 39 11.37 9.18 -5.86
CA LYS A 39 11.98 10.47 -6.16
C LYS A 39 13.36 10.32 -6.78
N GLU A 40 14.25 9.54 -6.17
CA GLU A 40 15.60 9.33 -6.69
C GLU A 40 15.60 8.67 -8.06
N ALA A 41 14.78 7.63 -8.26
CA ALA A 41 14.69 6.91 -9.53
C ALA A 41 14.14 7.79 -10.66
N PHE A 42 13.03 8.52 -10.40
CA PHE A 42 12.41 9.37 -11.41
C PHE A 42 13.25 10.61 -11.72
N ASP A 43 13.79 11.30 -10.72
CA ASP A 43 14.61 12.48 -10.93
C ASP A 43 15.88 12.15 -11.73
N ALA A 44 16.50 11.00 -11.47
CA ALA A 44 17.63 10.52 -12.25
C ALA A 44 17.23 10.25 -13.70
N PHE A 45 16.12 9.55 -13.93
CA PHE A 45 15.61 9.28 -15.27
C PHE A 45 15.22 10.57 -16.01
N LEU A 46 14.50 11.48 -15.38
CA LEU A 46 14.09 12.77 -15.99
C LEU A 46 15.29 13.63 -16.36
N LYS A 47 16.36 13.59 -15.58
CA LYS A 47 17.63 14.28 -15.90
C LYS A 47 18.29 13.69 -17.15
N GLU A 48 18.34 12.37 -17.26
CA GLU A 48 18.86 11.67 -18.44
C GLU A 48 18.01 11.99 -19.69
N GLU A 49 16.68 11.96 -19.55
CA GLU A 49 15.75 12.25 -20.63
C GLU A 49 15.79 13.74 -21.06
N SER A 50 15.96 14.65 -20.11
CA SER A 50 16.19 16.08 -20.41
C SER A 50 17.46 16.29 -21.25
N ALA A 51 18.54 15.63 -20.88
CA ALA A 51 19.80 15.70 -21.64
C ALA A 51 19.65 15.12 -23.08
N ARG A 52 18.84 14.06 -23.23
CA ARG A 52 18.60 13.41 -24.51
C ARG A 52 17.69 14.22 -25.44
N THR A 53 16.64 14.85 -24.89
CA THR A 53 15.57 15.51 -25.68
C THR A 53 15.70 17.02 -25.76
N GLY A 54 16.50 17.65 -24.88
CA GLY A 54 16.57 19.10 -24.72
C GLY A 54 15.34 19.71 -24.02
N LYS A 55 14.40 18.89 -23.52
CA LYS A 55 13.23 19.34 -22.78
C LYS A 55 13.53 19.39 -21.28
N THR A 56 12.84 20.26 -20.56
CA THR A 56 12.87 20.30 -19.09
C THR A 56 11.61 19.65 -18.53
N TYR A 57 11.78 18.77 -17.55
CA TYR A 57 10.68 18.12 -16.86
C TYR A 57 10.66 18.54 -15.39
N ALA A 58 9.47 18.69 -14.82
CA ALA A 58 9.32 18.90 -13.39
C ALA A 58 9.75 17.65 -12.61
N PRO A 59 10.57 17.78 -11.55
CA PRO A 59 10.98 16.66 -10.73
C PRO A 59 9.78 15.97 -10.08
N PHE A 60 10.01 14.77 -9.54
CA PHE A 60 9.01 14.06 -8.74
C PHE A 60 8.81 14.75 -7.40
N ASP A 61 7.57 15.03 -7.06
CA ASP A 61 7.17 15.53 -5.75
C ASP A 61 6.83 14.34 -4.83
N PRO A 62 7.50 14.20 -3.66
CA PRO A 62 7.34 13.03 -2.80
C PRO A 62 6.00 12.96 -2.07
N GLU A 63 5.20 14.01 -2.10
CA GLU A 63 3.85 14.04 -1.54
C GLU A 63 2.82 13.93 -2.67
N SER A 64 2.60 14.98 -3.43
CA SER A 64 1.52 15.06 -4.41
C SER A 64 1.65 14.09 -5.60
N ASP A 65 2.88 13.85 -6.11
CA ASP A 65 3.08 12.86 -7.18
C ASP A 65 3.06 11.42 -6.62
N TYR A 66 3.50 11.24 -5.36
CA TYR A 66 3.46 9.94 -4.70
C TYR A 66 2.02 9.46 -4.57
N GLU A 67 1.18 10.21 -3.89
CA GLU A 67 -0.25 9.89 -3.69
C GLU A 67 -0.98 9.66 -5.01
N LYS A 68 -0.69 10.50 -6.01
CA LYS A 68 -1.45 10.51 -7.26
C LYS A 68 -1.07 9.40 -8.24
N TYR A 69 0.18 8.96 -8.26
CA TYR A 69 0.67 8.13 -9.36
C TYR A 69 1.26 6.79 -8.96
N VAL A 70 1.72 6.64 -7.70
CA VAL A 70 2.49 5.46 -7.33
C VAL A 70 2.04 4.78 -6.03
N ASP A 71 1.28 5.47 -5.20
CA ASP A 71 0.84 4.93 -3.92
C ASP A 71 -0.18 3.81 -4.11
N GLY A 72 0.07 2.67 -3.46
CA GLY A 72 -0.78 1.49 -3.59
C GLY A 72 -0.73 0.77 -4.95
N GLU A 73 0.02 1.31 -5.94
CA GLU A 73 0.06 0.82 -7.31
C GLU A 73 1.15 -0.25 -7.53
N PRO A 74 0.92 -1.20 -8.45
CA PRO A 74 1.99 -2.05 -8.97
C PRO A 74 3.12 -1.20 -9.55
N ARG A 75 4.37 -1.59 -9.30
CA ARG A 75 5.57 -0.81 -9.67
C ARG A 75 5.58 -0.34 -11.13
N ALA A 76 5.21 -1.21 -12.09
CA ALA A 76 5.18 -0.87 -13.50
C ALA A 76 4.08 0.17 -13.82
N ASP A 77 2.92 0.07 -13.17
CA ASP A 77 1.82 1.02 -13.33
C ASP A 77 2.21 2.39 -12.80
N GLY A 78 2.84 2.46 -11.63
CA GLY A 78 3.37 3.70 -11.08
C GLY A 78 4.38 4.39 -12.03
N VAL A 79 5.28 3.63 -12.67
CA VAL A 79 6.18 4.19 -13.70
C VAL A 79 5.40 4.76 -14.86
N ARG A 80 4.42 4.02 -15.41
CA ARG A 80 3.60 4.46 -16.54
C ARG A 80 2.80 5.72 -16.20
N ASN A 81 2.12 5.71 -15.06
CA ASN A 81 1.26 6.80 -14.62
C ASN A 81 2.04 8.11 -14.46
N PHE A 82 3.16 8.07 -13.74
CA PHE A 82 3.99 9.25 -13.52
C PHE A 82 4.60 9.78 -14.83
N LEU A 83 5.19 8.92 -15.65
CA LEU A 83 5.83 9.34 -16.90
C LEU A 83 4.81 9.86 -17.93
N ALA A 84 3.62 9.25 -18.01
CA ALA A 84 2.53 9.74 -18.86
C ALA A 84 2.10 11.16 -18.46
N ALA A 85 2.05 11.47 -17.16
CA ALA A 85 1.77 12.81 -16.67
C ALA A 85 2.85 13.85 -17.06
N ARG A 86 4.06 13.40 -17.39
CA ARG A 86 5.16 14.24 -17.94
C ARG A 86 5.22 14.20 -19.47
N GLY A 87 4.25 13.55 -20.14
CA GLY A 87 4.23 13.40 -21.61
C GLY A 87 5.32 12.47 -22.15
N ILE A 88 5.79 11.53 -21.33
CA ILE A 88 6.81 10.54 -21.67
C ILE A 88 6.15 9.17 -21.76
N THR A 89 6.42 8.46 -22.86
CA THR A 89 6.04 7.05 -23.04
C THR A 89 7.29 6.22 -23.29
N LEU A 90 7.46 5.17 -22.51
CA LEU A 90 8.57 4.22 -22.66
C LEU A 90 8.08 2.89 -23.21
N PRO A 91 8.98 2.13 -23.89
CA PRO A 91 8.75 0.71 -24.10
C PRO A 91 8.58 -0.01 -22.77
N GLU A 92 7.80 -1.09 -22.75
CA GLU A 92 7.60 -1.89 -21.53
C GLU A 92 8.91 -2.45 -20.98
N GLY A 93 9.70 -3.06 -21.87
CA GLY A 93 10.91 -3.77 -21.49
C GLY A 93 10.63 -5.16 -20.93
N GLU A 94 11.68 -5.76 -20.39
CA GLU A 94 11.65 -7.07 -19.75
C GLU A 94 11.95 -6.94 -18.26
N ASP A 95 11.43 -7.86 -17.45
CA ASP A 95 11.67 -7.86 -15.99
C ASP A 95 13.17 -7.87 -15.64
N SER A 96 14.00 -8.42 -16.52
CA SER A 96 15.46 -8.50 -16.38
C SER A 96 16.20 -7.26 -16.86
N ASP A 97 15.50 -6.20 -17.29
CA ASP A 97 16.16 -4.99 -17.77
C ASP A 97 17.03 -4.35 -16.68
N PRO A 98 18.25 -3.91 -17.02
CA PRO A 98 19.10 -3.26 -16.05
C PRO A 98 18.49 -1.92 -15.58
N PRO A 99 18.80 -1.46 -14.36
CA PRO A 99 18.29 -0.19 -13.81
C PRO A 99 18.61 1.05 -14.64
N THR A 100 19.49 0.92 -15.63
CA THR A 100 19.87 1.98 -16.58
C THR A 100 19.09 1.96 -17.88
N ALA A 101 18.25 0.95 -18.11
CA ALA A 101 17.44 0.86 -19.31
C ALA A 101 16.33 1.93 -19.32
N ALA A 102 16.12 2.55 -20.49
CA ALA A 102 15.04 3.50 -20.71
C ALA A 102 13.73 2.75 -21.07
N THR A 103 13.27 1.90 -20.17
CA THR A 103 12.04 1.11 -20.25
C THR A 103 11.26 1.24 -18.95
N VAL A 104 9.97 0.87 -18.96
CA VAL A 104 9.15 0.84 -17.75
C VAL A 104 9.78 -0.08 -16.70
N CYS A 105 10.19 -1.29 -17.11
CA CYS A 105 10.86 -2.24 -16.23
C CYS A 105 12.20 -1.72 -15.70
N GLY A 106 13.04 -1.08 -16.54
CA GLY A 106 14.33 -0.55 -16.11
C GLY A 106 14.22 0.55 -15.06
N VAL A 107 13.31 1.53 -15.26
CA VAL A 107 13.04 2.58 -14.25
C VAL A 107 12.49 1.96 -12.97
N GLY A 108 11.57 1.01 -13.09
CA GLY A 108 11.02 0.26 -11.95
C GLY A 108 12.09 -0.52 -11.18
N ASN A 109 13.04 -1.16 -11.88
CA ASN A 109 14.15 -1.90 -11.27
C ASN A 109 15.14 -0.96 -10.57
N ARG A 110 15.41 0.23 -11.13
CA ARG A 110 16.19 1.28 -10.44
C ARG A 110 15.58 1.62 -9.07
N LYS A 111 14.27 1.89 -9.05
CA LYS A 111 13.55 2.16 -7.78
C LYS A 111 13.63 0.98 -6.82
N ASN A 112 13.48 -0.24 -7.33
CA ASN A 112 13.53 -1.44 -6.51
C ASN A 112 14.88 -1.63 -5.81
N ASP A 113 15.98 -1.44 -6.53
CA ASP A 113 17.33 -1.53 -5.99
C ASP A 113 17.55 -0.51 -4.87
N LEU A 114 17.02 0.70 -5.01
CA LEU A 114 17.10 1.74 -3.98
C LEU A 114 16.34 1.33 -2.70
N VAL A 115 15.12 0.79 -2.83
CA VAL A 115 14.34 0.29 -1.69
C VAL A 115 15.09 -0.82 -0.98
N LEU A 116 15.55 -1.83 -1.72
CA LEU A 116 16.28 -2.97 -1.13
C LEU A 116 17.55 -2.54 -0.42
N ALA A 117 18.28 -1.56 -0.98
CA ALA A 117 19.49 -1.01 -0.35
C ALA A 117 19.16 -0.33 0.99
N VAL A 118 18.07 0.43 1.09
CA VAL A 118 17.63 1.07 2.33
C VAL A 118 17.19 0.02 3.35
N MET A 119 16.33 -0.91 2.96
CA MET A 119 15.87 -1.99 3.84
C MET A 119 17.04 -2.81 4.42
N LYS A 120 18.04 -3.13 3.58
CA LYS A 120 19.23 -3.84 4.01
C LYS A 120 20.08 -3.06 5.01
N LYS A 121 20.15 -1.73 4.87
CA LYS A 121 20.99 -0.86 5.70
C LYS A 121 20.33 -0.49 7.02
N GLN A 122 19.03 -0.24 7.02
CA GLN A 122 18.30 0.35 8.15
C GLN A 122 17.34 -0.61 8.82
N GLY A 123 17.04 -1.77 8.20
CA GLY A 123 15.94 -2.63 8.60
C GLY A 123 14.57 -2.07 8.17
N VAL A 124 13.51 -2.68 8.67
CA VAL A 124 12.13 -2.24 8.51
C VAL A 124 11.50 -2.16 9.89
N GLN A 125 10.84 -1.04 10.18
CA GLN A 125 10.10 -0.86 11.43
C GLN A 125 8.61 -1.11 11.17
N ASP A 126 7.95 -1.81 12.07
CA ASP A 126 6.50 -1.89 12.14
C ASP A 126 5.90 -0.66 12.85
N TYR A 127 4.62 -0.43 12.63
CA TYR A 127 3.86 0.57 13.38
C TYR A 127 3.49 0.05 14.76
N GLU A 128 3.32 0.97 15.71
CA GLU A 128 2.86 0.65 17.06
C GLU A 128 1.47 0.03 17.03
N GLY A 129 1.27 -1.02 17.82
CA GLY A 129 0.00 -1.72 17.89
C GLY A 129 -0.21 -2.85 16.87
N VAL A 130 0.66 -3.01 15.86
CA VAL A 130 0.53 -4.08 14.84
C VAL A 130 0.48 -5.46 15.48
N THR A 131 1.49 -5.78 16.27
CA THR A 131 1.60 -7.11 16.90
C THR A 131 0.48 -7.35 17.90
N GLU A 132 0.12 -6.34 18.68
CA GLU A 132 -0.95 -6.38 19.68
C GLU A 132 -2.32 -6.59 19.02
N LEU A 133 -2.62 -5.84 17.96
CA LEU A 133 -3.88 -5.97 17.22
C LEU A 133 -4.00 -7.36 16.59
N ILE A 134 -2.97 -7.84 15.91
CA ILE A 134 -2.98 -9.18 15.30
C ILE A 134 -3.15 -10.25 16.36
N ALA A 135 -2.47 -10.14 17.51
CA ALA A 135 -2.63 -11.10 18.61
C ALA A 135 -4.07 -11.06 19.18
N ALA A 136 -4.65 -9.87 19.32
CA ALA A 136 -6.02 -9.72 19.80
C ALA A 136 -7.04 -10.33 18.82
N LEU A 137 -6.87 -10.14 17.51
CA LEU A 137 -7.69 -10.75 16.47
C LEU A 137 -7.59 -12.28 16.48
N LYS A 138 -6.37 -12.82 16.49
CA LYS A 138 -6.13 -14.26 16.51
C LYS A 138 -6.67 -14.93 17.76
N SER A 139 -6.62 -14.27 18.92
CA SER A 139 -7.20 -14.80 20.16
C SER A 139 -8.72 -14.98 20.08
N ARG A 140 -9.36 -14.28 19.15
CA ARG A 140 -10.81 -14.37 18.88
C ARG A 140 -11.13 -15.29 17.69
N GLY A 141 -10.11 -15.95 17.11
CA GLY A 141 -10.28 -16.82 15.96
C GLY A 141 -10.47 -16.09 14.63
N VAL A 142 -10.17 -14.79 14.60
CA VAL A 142 -10.24 -13.96 13.39
C VAL A 142 -9.01 -14.20 12.53
N LYS A 143 -9.20 -14.41 11.23
CA LYS A 143 -8.12 -14.62 10.27
C LYS A 143 -7.49 -13.29 9.86
N VAL A 144 -6.21 -13.30 9.53
CA VAL A 144 -5.49 -12.09 9.12
C VAL A 144 -4.71 -12.31 7.83
N ALA A 145 -4.77 -11.34 6.91
CA ALA A 145 -3.97 -11.36 5.70
C ALA A 145 -3.27 -10.02 5.47
N VAL A 146 -2.13 -10.07 4.79
CA VAL A 146 -1.48 -8.86 4.25
C VAL A 146 -1.77 -8.77 2.76
N VAL A 147 -2.01 -7.55 2.28
CA VAL A 147 -2.30 -7.23 0.88
C VAL A 147 -1.42 -6.05 0.46
N SER A 148 -0.49 -6.27 -0.45
CA SER A 148 0.43 -5.23 -0.92
C SER A 148 0.71 -5.40 -2.41
N ALA A 149 0.88 -4.29 -3.14
CA ALA A 149 1.33 -4.31 -4.53
C ALA A 149 2.85 -4.55 -4.67
N SER A 150 3.58 -4.62 -3.56
CA SER A 150 5.03 -4.77 -3.55
C SER A 150 5.46 -6.23 -3.78
N GLU A 151 6.39 -6.44 -4.71
CA GLU A 151 7.09 -7.73 -4.86
C GLU A 151 8.04 -8.00 -3.67
N ASN A 152 8.36 -6.99 -2.86
CA ASN A 152 9.26 -7.11 -1.71
C ASN A 152 8.54 -7.40 -0.39
N THR A 153 7.24 -7.68 -0.40
CA THR A 153 6.40 -7.88 0.78
C THR A 153 7.01 -8.88 1.78
N VAL A 154 7.46 -10.05 1.30
CA VAL A 154 8.09 -11.05 2.17
C VAL A 154 9.36 -10.54 2.83
N ALA A 155 10.19 -9.83 2.06
CA ALA A 155 11.46 -9.27 2.56
C ALA A 155 11.19 -8.19 3.62
N ALA A 156 10.23 -7.30 3.37
CA ALA A 156 9.85 -6.24 4.31
C ALA A 156 9.28 -6.80 5.62
N LEU A 157 8.30 -7.71 5.54
CA LEU A 157 7.69 -8.35 6.70
C LEU A 157 8.69 -9.20 7.51
N THR A 158 9.63 -9.85 6.82
CA THR A 158 10.68 -10.63 7.49
C THR A 158 11.67 -9.71 8.21
N ALA A 159 12.06 -8.60 7.57
CA ALA A 159 12.93 -7.59 8.19
C ALA A 159 12.27 -6.90 9.40
N ALA A 160 10.95 -6.73 9.37
CA ALA A 160 10.15 -6.24 10.50
C ALA A 160 9.86 -7.32 11.56
N GLY A 161 10.15 -8.61 11.30
CA GLY A 161 9.91 -9.71 12.24
C GLY A 161 8.45 -10.17 12.35
N ILE A 162 7.56 -9.74 11.46
CA ILE A 162 6.10 -9.98 11.52
C ILE A 162 5.57 -10.91 10.41
N ASN A 163 6.42 -11.41 9.52
CA ASN A 163 6.00 -12.20 8.35
C ASN A 163 5.14 -13.43 8.72
N GLN A 164 5.40 -14.11 9.84
CA GLN A 164 4.69 -15.30 10.28
C GLN A 164 3.38 -15.04 11.01
N LEU A 165 2.98 -13.79 11.15
CA LEU A 165 1.74 -13.44 11.84
C LEU A 165 0.50 -13.64 10.96
N PHE A 166 0.64 -13.69 9.65
CA PHE A 166 -0.46 -13.69 8.68
C PHE A 166 -0.83 -15.10 8.23
N ASP A 167 -2.14 -15.33 8.04
CA ASP A 167 -2.70 -16.59 7.58
C ASP A 167 -2.71 -16.67 6.03
N ALA A 168 -2.76 -15.52 5.36
CA ALA A 168 -2.65 -15.41 3.90
C ALA A 168 -1.89 -14.14 3.50
N ARG A 169 -1.41 -14.10 2.25
CA ARG A 169 -0.72 -12.96 1.67
C ARG A 169 -1.06 -12.84 0.19
N VAL A 170 -1.42 -11.62 -0.23
CA VAL A 170 -1.48 -11.20 -1.62
C VAL A 170 -0.41 -10.12 -1.81
N ASP A 171 0.63 -10.44 -2.57
CA ASP A 171 1.77 -9.55 -2.82
C ASP A 171 1.90 -9.22 -4.31
N GLY A 172 2.89 -8.40 -4.69
CA GLY A 172 3.11 -8.01 -6.07
C GLY A 172 3.33 -9.18 -7.03
N HIS A 173 3.89 -10.29 -6.57
CA HIS A 173 4.01 -11.51 -7.38
C HIS A 173 2.64 -12.14 -7.61
N THR A 174 1.80 -12.24 -6.57
CA THR A 174 0.43 -12.74 -6.69
C THR A 174 -0.40 -11.87 -7.64
N VAL A 175 -0.28 -10.53 -7.51
CA VAL A 175 -0.96 -9.58 -8.40
C VAL A 175 -0.58 -9.82 -9.85
N LYS A 176 0.70 -9.98 -10.13
CA LYS A 176 1.24 -10.23 -11.47
C LYS A 176 0.81 -11.59 -12.03
N ASP A 177 0.97 -12.66 -11.25
CA ASP A 177 0.69 -14.04 -11.68
C ASP A 177 -0.80 -14.27 -11.97
N LEU A 178 -1.67 -13.64 -11.21
CA LEU A 178 -3.13 -13.74 -11.37
C LEU A 178 -3.72 -12.62 -12.24
N HIS A 179 -2.90 -11.70 -12.76
CA HIS A 179 -3.33 -10.55 -13.55
C HIS A 179 -4.40 -9.70 -12.87
N LEU A 180 -4.25 -9.48 -11.55
CA LEU A 180 -5.18 -8.67 -10.78
C LEU A 180 -4.99 -7.19 -11.13
N ALA A 181 -6.10 -6.45 -11.20
CA ALA A 181 -6.03 -5.00 -11.33
C ALA A 181 -5.50 -4.38 -10.03
N GLY A 182 -4.69 -3.32 -10.15
CA GLY A 182 -4.19 -2.53 -9.02
C GLY A 182 -5.30 -1.71 -8.35
N LYS A 183 -5.07 -1.27 -7.12
CA LYS A 183 -5.95 -0.31 -6.43
C LYS A 183 -6.14 0.93 -7.34
N PRO A 184 -7.33 1.51 -7.48
CA PRO A 184 -8.51 1.32 -6.64
C PRO A 184 -9.41 0.14 -7.01
N ALA A 185 -8.99 -0.78 -7.90
CA ALA A 185 -9.74 -2.01 -8.11
C ALA A 185 -9.66 -2.92 -6.86
N PRO A 186 -10.74 -3.63 -6.51
CA PRO A 186 -10.81 -4.44 -5.29
C PRO A 186 -10.11 -5.79 -5.39
N ASP A 187 -9.53 -6.13 -6.53
CA ASP A 187 -9.09 -7.47 -6.91
C ASP A 187 -8.15 -8.11 -5.89
N SER A 188 -7.15 -7.37 -5.40
CA SER A 188 -6.17 -7.88 -4.44
C SER A 188 -6.79 -8.18 -3.08
N PHE A 189 -7.68 -7.32 -2.57
CA PHE A 189 -8.40 -7.56 -1.33
C PHE A 189 -9.41 -8.71 -1.48
N LEU A 190 -10.13 -8.79 -2.59
CA LEU A 190 -11.04 -9.90 -2.88
C LEU A 190 -10.29 -11.23 -2.98
N GLN A 191 -9.10 -11.24 -3.58
CA GLN A 191 -8.25 -12.44 -3.62
C GLN A 191 -7.82 -12.86 -2.21
N ALA A 192 -7.41 -11.93 -1.34
CA ALA A 192 -7.05 -12.23 0.03
C ALA A 192 -8.23 -12.81 0.85
N ALA A 193 -9.42 -12.23 0.70
CA ALA A 193 -10.64 -12.76 1.33
C ALA A 193 -10.95 -14.18 0.85
N LYS A 194 -10.80 -14.43 -0.46
CA LYS A 194 -10.97 -15.76 -1.07
C LYS A 194 -9.94 -16.76 -0.53
N ASP A 195 -8.68 -16.38 -0.41
CA ASP A 195 -7.61 -17.26 0.11
C ASP A 195 -7.86 -17.64 1.58
N LEU A 196 -8.45 -16.71 2.35
CA LEU A 196 -8.91 -16.98 3.71
C LEU A 196 -10.24 -17.76 3.77
N GLY A 197 -10.96 -17.89 2.66
CA GLY A 197 -12.29 -18.53 2.62
C GLY A 197 -13.35 -17.72 3.37
N VAL A 198 -13.33 -16.40 3.24
CA VAL A 198 -14.24 -15.45 3.91
C VAL A 198 -14.92 -14.57 2.88
N ASP A 199 -16.21 -14.29 3.09
CA ASP A 199 -16.95 -13.31 2.30
C ASP A 199 -16.44 -11.89 2.56
N ALA A 200 -16.30 -11.05 1.52
CA ALA A 200 -15.88 -9.66 1.66
C ALA A 200 -16.74 -8.88 2.68
N SER A 201 -18.06 -9.10 2.67
CA SER A 201 -18.99 -8.47 3.62
C SER A 201 -18.76 -8.85 5.08
N ARG A 202 -17.95 -9.86 5.34
CA ARG A 202 -17.55 -10.34 6.68
C ARG A 202 -16.07 -10.10 6.98
N ALA A 203 -15.40 -9.31 6.14
CA ALA A 203 -14.01 -8.94 6.31
C ALA A 203 -13.85 -7.43 6.47
N VAL A 204 -12.74 -7.05 7.12
CA VAL A 204 -12.30 -5.67 7.34
C VAL A 204 -11.10 -5.39 6.45
N VAL A 205 -11.03 -4.19 5.89
CA VAL A 205 -9.85 -3.67 5.19
C VAL A 205 -9.24 -2.54 6.01
N LEU A 206 -7.91 -2.56 6.21
CA LEU A 206 -7.14 -1.46 6.79
C LEU A 206 -6.20 -0.90 5.72
N GLU A 207 -6.23 0.41 5.54
CA GLU A 207 -5.53 1.12 4.47
C GLU A 207 -5.20 2.56 4.86
N ASP A 208 -4.04 3.06 4.40
CA ASP A 208 -3.64 4.46 4.57
C ASP A 208 -3.79 5.28 3.28
N ALA A 209 -3.79 4.62 2.09
CA ALA A 209 -3.91 5.27 0.80
C ALA A 209 -5.36 5.41 0.32
N LEU A 210 -5.71 6.55 -0.31
CA LEU A 210 -7.06 6.80 -0.86
C LEU A 210 -7.49 5.71 -1.84
N ALA A 211 -6.60 5.31 -2.75
CA ALA A 211 -6.89 4.26 -3.74
C ALA A 211 -7.21 2.90 -3.09
N GLY A 212 -6.56 2.59 -1.96
CA GLY A 212 -6.84 1.35 -1.25
C GLY A 212 -8.14 1.39 -0.46
N VAL A 213 -8.48 2.54 0.13
CA VAL A 213 -9.79 2.75 0.75
C VAL A 213 -10.90 2.61 -0.29
N GLU A 214 -10.74 3.19 -1.49
CA GLU A 214 -11.67 2.98 -2.62
C GLU A 214 -11.80 1.51 -3.01
N ALA A 215 -10.67 0.78 -3.05
CA ALA A 215 -10.67 -0.65 -3.34
C ALA A 215 -11.48 -1.45 -2.30
N GLY A 216 -11.30 -1.14 -1.01
CA GLY A 216 -12.10 -1.73 0.08
C GLY A 216 -13.59 -1.47 -0.09
N ARG A 217 -13.96 -0.22 -0.41
CA ARG A 217 -15.35 0.16 -0.68
C ARG A 217 -15.91 -0.55 -1.93
N ALA A 218 -15.15 -0.54 -3.03
CA ALA A 218 -15.55 -1.16 -4.29
C ALA A 218 -15.74 -2.68 -4.16
N GLY A 219 -14.97 -3.33 -3.29
CA GLY A 219 -15.07 -4.76 -2.98
C GLY A 219 -16.23 -5.12 -2.04
N HIS A 220 -17.01 -4.14 -1.58
CA HIS A 220 -18.12 -4.32 -0.63
C HIS A 220 -17.71 -5.02 0.65
N PHE A 221 -16.54 -4.67 1.17
CA PHE A 221 -16.06 -5.16 2.47
C PHE A 221 -16.97 -4.68 3.61
N GLY A 222 -17.07 -5.51 4.65
CA GLY A 222 -17.97 -5.23 5.77
C GLY A 222 -17.58 -4.00 6.58
N LEU A 223 -16.29 -3.67 6.61
CA LEU A 223 -15.74 -2.46 7.23
C LEU A 223 -14.47 -2.05 6.48
N VAL A 224 -14.30 -0.74 6.27
CA VAL A 224 -13.05 -0.15 5.77
C VAL A 224 -12.55 0.84 6.81
N ILE A 225 -11.34 0.62 7.30
CA ILE A 225 -10.66 1.46 8.29
C ILE A 225 -9.53 2.20 7.57
N GLY A 226 -9.59 3.53 7.59
CA GLY A 226 -8.49 4.38 7.15
C GLY A 226 -7.45 4.55 8.25
N VAL A 227 -6.17 4.61 7.89
CA VAL A 227 -5.07 4.91 8.81
C VAL A 227 -4.44 6.22 8.38
N ASP A 228 -4.46 7.22 9.26
CA ASP A 228 -3.96 8.57 8.97
C ASP A 228 -2.75 8.90 9.85
N HIS A 229 -1.55 8.84 9.29
CA HIS A 229 -0.31 9.17 9.98
C HIS A 229 0.16 10.62 9.80
N HIS A 230 -0.67 11.49 9.19
CA HIS A 230 -0.31 12.90 9.00
C HIS A 230 -0.29 13.65 10.33
N ASP A 231 0.58 14.67 10.42
CA ASP A 231 0.71 15.51 11.62
C ASP A 231 -0.58 16.32 11.90
N GLU A 232 -0.81 16.67 13.18
CA GLU A 232 -2.06 17.32 13.66
C GLU A 232 -2.46 18.61 12.90
N GLY A 233 -1.54 19.27 12.22
CA GLY A 233 -1.83 20.49 11.44
C GLY A 233 -2.62 20.24 10.16
N ASP A 234 -2.41 19.10 9.50
CA ASP A 234 -3.03 18.71 8.21
C ASP A 234 -3.96 17.50 8.34
N SER A 235 -3.96 16.82 9.50
CA SER A 235 -4.62 15.54 9.72
C SER A 235 -6.13 15.50 9.47
N HIS A 236 -6.84 16.59 9.76
CA HIS A 236 -8.28 16.60 9.53
C HIS A 236 -8.62 16.56 8.03
N ALA A 237 -7.81 17.22 7.20
CA ALA A 237 -8.03 17.23 5.76
C ALA A 237 -7.84 15.84 5.13
N TYR A 238 -6.84 15.07 5.58
CA TYR A 238 -6.60 13.72 5.04
C TYR A 238 -7.59 12.69 5.61
N ALA A 239 -7.91 12.75 6.88
CA ALA A 239 -8.97 11.93 7.47
C ALA A 239 -10.32 12.15 6.77
N ASP A 240 -10.67 13.40 6.46
CA ASP A 240 -11.89 13.72 5.69
C ASP A 240 -11.84 13.10 4.30
N GLN A 241 -10.70 13.15 3.60
CA GLN A 241 -10.50 12.49 2.31
C GLN A 241 -10.66 10.96 2.41
N LEU A 242 -10.05 10.32 3.41
CA LEU A 242 -10.24 8.88 3.64
C LEU A 242 -11.73 8.53 3.82
N HIS A 243 -12.49 9.35 4.57
CA HIS A 243 -13.94 9.17 4.71
C HIS A 243 -14.67 9.38 3.37
N GLU A 244 -14.35 10.41 2.61
CA GLU A 244 -14.94 10.70 1.30
C GLU A 244 -14.71 9.54 0.31
N HIS A 245 -13.52 8.93 0.36
CA HIS A 245 -13.15 7.78 -0.49
C HIS A 245 -13.72 6.44 0.01
N GLY A 246 -14.26 6.39 1.24
CA GLY A 246 -15.06 5.26 1.69
C GLY A 246 -14.68 4.60 2.99
N ALA A 247 -13.72 5.16 3.75
CA ALA A 247 -13.44 4.68 5.08
C ALA A 247 -14.66 4.90 6.00
N ASN A 248 -15.03 3.87 6.73
CA ASN A 248 -16.09 3.95 7.74
C ASN A 248 -15.56 4.57 9.04
N VAL A 249 -14.32 4.21 9.39
CA VAL A 249 -13.59 4.65 10.58
C VAL A 249 -12.21 5.10 10.13
N VAL A 250 -11.67 6.16 10.74
CA VAL A 250 -10.27 6.56 10.58
C VAL A 250 -9.59 6.52 11.93
N VAL A 251 -8.39 5.93 11.98
CA VAL A 251 -7.52 5.87 13.16
C VAL A 251 -6.17 6.47 12.84
N ARG A 252 -5.46 6.98 13.83
CA ARG A 252 -4.08 7.42 13.70
C ARG A 252 -3.08 6.31 14.01
N GLU A 253 -3.46 5.48 14.98
CA GLU A 253 -2.64 4.37 15.45
C GLU A 253 -3.49 3.11 15.62
N LEU A 254 -2.92 1.96 15.31
CA LEU A 254 -3.64 0.68 15.47
C LEU A 254 -3.95 0.36 16.94
N THR A 255 -3.26 0.99 17.88
CA THR A 255 -3.52 0.89 19.32
C THR A 255 -4.92 1.36 19.70
N GLU A 256 -5.50 2.30 18.95
CA GLU A 256 -6.87 2.79 19.18
C GLU A 256 -7.93 1.68 19.00
N LEU A 257 -7.63 0.67 18.18
CA LEU A 257 -8.50 -0.47 17.94
C LEU A 257 -8.40 -1.56 19.03
N VAL A 258 -7.35 -1.54 19.85
CA VAL A 258 -7.08 -2.57 20.87
C VAL A 258 -7.49 -2.13 22.26
N SER A 259 -7.63 -0.84 22.47
CA SER A 259 -7.81 -0.22 23.81
C SER A 259 -9.21 -0.39 24.42
N HIS A 260 -10.07 -1.27 23.87
CA HIS A 260 -11.47 -1.42 24.33
C HIS A 260 -11.87 -2.85 24.67
#